data_7247ad38b8d4477c86f33c1113f31e50
#
_entry.id   7247ad38b8d4477c86f33c1113f31e50
#
_cell.length_a   1.000
_cell.length_b   1.000
_cell.length_c   1.000
_cell.angle_alpha   90.00
_cell.angle_beta   90.00
_cell.angle_gamma   90.00
#
_symmetry.space_group_name_H-M   'P 1'
#
loop_
_entity.id
_entity.type
_entity.pdbx_description
1 polymer ?
#
loop_
_entity_poly.entity_id
_entity_poly.type
_entity_poly.pdbx_seq_one_letter_code
_entity_poly.pdbx_strand_id
1 'polypeptide(L)'
;MMQKRGTWSTVIGLIVAALLLVPGLAPAADSGPYFGIGGTFAKQDFDTGDLDQALAGTGLSADFDDTWGLSVKAGYKFNRYIAAELALDYLPGFEWNVATSVGGTPLSGEATVDVTAWTLALKLTPFDLQKVKPYFVVGGGIMHASADATVSIPGASASSSDDETDICGKIGLGVDYFVTDKVAIGLEGAYWAGFNDLEEIRFYTVTAGVAYHF
;
A
#
# COMPACT_ATOMS: atom_id res chain seq x y z
N MET A 1 0.82 16.12 29.24
CA MET A 1 0.55 14.86 28.54
C MET A 1 1.83 14.44 27.83
N MET A 2 2.54 13.42 28.30
CA MET A 2 3.85 13.04 27.78
C MET A 2 3.65 12.06 26.61
N GLN A 3 4.10 12.49 25.44
CA GLN A 3 4.01 11.78 24.18
C GLN A 3 4.97 10.56 24.18
N LYS A 4 4.42 9.34 24.18
CA LYS A 4 5.19 8.09 24.01
C LYS A 4 5.57 7.88 22.53
N ARG A 5 6.41 8.74 21.99
CA ARG A 5 7.02 8.57 20.67
C ARG A 5 8.38 7.90 20.83
N GLY A 6 8.49 6.58 20.87
CA GLY A 6 9.82 5.99 20.96
C GLY A 6 9.96 4.48 20.89
N THR A 7 8.88 3.73 20.99
CA THR A 7 9.00 2.26 21.11
C THR A 7 8.83 1.49 19.79
N TRP A 8 8.15 2.03 18.81
CA TRP A 8 7.84 1.33 17.55
C TRP A 8 9.02 1.30 16.57
N SER A 9 9.78 2.39 16.45
CA SER A 9 10.99 2.43 15.60
C SER A 9 12.08 1.46 16.07
N THR A 10 12.16 1.21 17.38
CA THR A 10 13.11 0.27 17.97
C THR A 10 12.73 -1.19 17.70
N VAL A 11 11.43 -1.50 17.70
CA VAL A 11 10.92 -2.85 17.42
C VAL A 11 11.11 -3.20 15.94
N ILE A 12 10.80 -2.28 15.03
CA ILE A 12 11.01 -2.47 13.58
C ILE A 12 12.49 -2.63 13.26
N GLY A 13 13.37 -1.82 13.87
CA GLY A 13 14.81 -1.94 13.71
C GLY A 13 15.37 -3.29 14.20
N LEU A 14 14.81 -3.85 15.27
CA LEU A 14 15.18 -5.16 15.81
C LEU A 14 14.71 -6.33 14.91
N ILE A 15 13.54 -6.23 14.32
CA ILE A 15 13.02 -7.26 13.39
C ILE A 15 13.85 -7.28 12.10
N VAL A 16 14.18 -6.11 11.53
CA VAL A 16 15.06 -6.00 10.35
C VAL A 16 16.47 -6.49 10.67
N ALA A 17 17.03 -6.16 11.83
CA ALA A 17 18.34 -6.64 12.27
C ALA A 17 18.33 -8.16 12.54
N ALA A 18 17.26 -8.74 13.05
CA ALA A 18 17.13 -10.18 13.28
C ALA A 18 17.04 -10.97 11.96
N LEU A 19 16.38 -10.43 10.92
CA LEU A 19 16.33 -11.00 9.57
C LEU A 19 17.71 -10.96 8.88
N LEU A 20 18.55 -9.97 9.21
CA LEU A 20 19.90 -9.83 8.66
C LEU A 20 20.96 -10.65 9.43
N LEU A 21 20.64 -11.12 10.65
CA LEU A 21 21.57 -11.80 11.56
C LEU A 21 21.37 -13.31 11.66
N VAL A 22 20.71 -13.97 10.71
CA VAL A 22 20.69 -15.44 10.66
C VAL A 22 21.98 -15.95 9.97
N PRO A 23 23.10 -16.16 10.69
CA PRO A 23 24.31 -16.72 10.11
C PRO A 23 24.15 -18.24 10.11
N GLY A 24 24.21 -18.85 8.96
CA GLY A 24 24.57 -20.26 8.88
C GLY A 24 23.60 -21.23 8.25
N LEU A 25 22.66 -20.79 7.41
CA LEU A 25 22.10 -21.70 6.41
C LEU A 25 22.91 -21.50 5.13
N ALA A 26 23.79 -22.46 4.83
CA ALA A 26 24.40 -22.51 3.50
C ALA A 26 23.26 -22.43 2.46
N PRO A 27 23.30 -21.49 1.51
CA PRO A 27 22.21 -21.34 0.57
C PRO A 27 22.12 -22.61 -0.26
N ALA A 28 21.02 -23.36 -0.07
CA ALA A 28 20.57 -24.19 -1.17
C ALA A 28 20.32 -23.22 -2.33
N ALA A 29 20.64 -23.57 -3.57
CA ALA A 29 20.61 -22.70 -4.75
C ALA A 29 19.27 -21.94 -4.99
N ASP A 30 18.27 -22.20 -4.16
CA ASP A 30 16.91 -21.66 -4.21
C ASP A 30 16.48 -20.91 -2.91
N SER A 31 17.40 -20.57 -2.00
CA SER A 31 17.10 -19.86 -0.76
C SER A 31 18.02 -18.66 -0.59
N GLY A 32 17.52 -17.58 0.06
CA GLY A 32 18.33 -16.40 0.33
C GLY A 32 17.51 -15.12 0.46
N PRO A 33 18.15 -14.04 0.92
CA PRO A 33 17.52 -12.73 0.97
C PRO A 33 17.38 -12.12 -0.42
N TYR A 34 16.38 -11.24 -0.54
CA TYR A 34 16.22 -10.38 -1.71
C TYR A 34 15.67 -9.01 -1.31
N PHE A 35 15.91 -8.06 -2.17
CA PHE A 35 15.41 -6.69 -2.04
C PHE A 35 14.81 -6.25 -3.37
N GLY A 36 13.66 -5.56 -3.31
CA GLY A 36 12.96 -5.07 -4.48
C GLY A 36 12.46 -3.65 -4.32
N ILE A 37 12.31 -2.97 -5.45
CA ILE A 37 11.69 -1.66 -5.55
C ILE A 37 10.81 -1.64 -6.79
N GLY A 38 9.64 -0.97 -6.69
CA GLY A 38 8.69 -0.88 -7.79
C GLY A 38 7.85 0.37 -7.74
N GLY A 39 7.32 0.74 -8.92
CA GLY A 39 6.24 1.70 -9.04
C GLY A 39 4.90 1.00 -8.92
N THR A 40 3.98 1.61 -8.19
CA THR A 40 2.66 1.07 -7.91
C THR A 40 1.61 2.02 -8.46
N PHE A 41 0.70 1.51 -9.27
CA PHE A 41 -0.57 2.16 -9.60
C PHE A 41 -1.63 1.62 -8.66
N ALA A 42 -2.39 2.51 -8.03
CA ALA A 42 -3.48 2.16 -7.14
C ALA A 42 -4.80 2.72 -7.64
N LYS A 43 -5.79 1.82 -7.75
CA LYS A 43 -7.17 2.16 -8.06
C LYS A 43 -8.00 2.04 -6.79
N GLN A 44 -8.66 3.15 -6.43
CA GLN A 44 -9.52 3.21 -5.26
C GLN A 44 -10.77 2.33 -5.42
N ASP A 45 -11.25 1.81 -4.29
CA ASP A 45 -12.50 1.07 -4.13
C ASP A 45 -13.06 1.42 -2.73
N PHE A 46 -13.04 2.73 -2.40
CA PHE A 46 -13.45 3.22 -1.09
C PHE A 46 -14.96 3.07 -0.92
N ASP A 47 -15.39 2.73 0.29
CA ASP A 47 -16.81 2.73 0.64
C ASP A 47 -17.23 4.18 0.93
N THR A 48 -17.86 4.81 -0.05
CA THR A 48 -18.31 6.21 0.01
C THR A 48 -19.80 6.34 0.31
N GLY A 49 -20.46 5.26 0.76
CA GLY A 49 -21.90 5.19 0.92
C GLY A 49 -22.50 6.28 1.82
N ASP A 50 -21.83 6.61 2.92
CA ASP A 50 -22.26 7.67 3.84
C ASP A 50 -22.06 9.06 3.21
N LEU A 51 -20.97 9.25 2.48
CA LEU A 51 -20.68 10.50 1.77
C LEU A 51 -21.63 10.71 0.58
N ASP A 52 -21.92 9.66 -0.19
CA ASP A 52 -22.91 9.69 -1.27
C ASP A 52 -24.31 10.00 -0.76
N GLN A 53 -24.66 9.47 0.43
CA GLN A 53 -25.95 9.79 1.05
C GLN A 53 -26.00 11.26 1.51
N ALA A 54 -24.91 11.82 2.04
CA ALA A 54 -24.82 13.22 2.41
C ALA A 54 -24.87 14.16 1.18
N LEU A 55 -24.35 13.70 0.05
CA LEU A 55 -24.36 14.42 -1.23
C LEU A 55 -25.65 14.18 -2.03
N ALA A 56 -26.57 13.32 -1.57
CA ALA A 56 -27.79 12.98 -2.29
C ALA A 56 -28.64 14.22 -2.62
N GLY A 57 -28.99 14.38 -3.88
CA GLY A 57 -29.74 15.53 -4.38
C GLY A 57 -28.91 16.77 -4.77
N THR A 58 -27.59 16.76 -4.55
CA THR A 58 -26.69 17.84 -4.99
C THR A 58 -26.18 17.64 -6.42
N GLY A 59 -26.28 16.42 -6.96
CA GLY A 59 -25.69 16.03 -8.26
C GLY A 59 -24.18 15.79 -8.23
N LEU A 60 -23.61 15.68 -7.03
CA LEU A 60 -22.18 15.36 -6.81
C LEU A 60 -22.04 13.88 -6.48
N SER A 61 -20.88 13.28 -6.84
CA SER A 61 -20.45 11.93 -6.48
C SER A 61 -19.16 12.00 -5.66
N ALA A 62 -18.96 11.00 -4.82
CA ALA A 62 -17.79 10.88 -3.96
C ALA A 62 -16.73 9.93 -4.59
N ASP A 63 -16.38 10.15 -5.84
CA ASP A 63 -15.35 9.36 -6.52
C ASP A 63 -13.97 9.99 -6.31
N PHE A 64 -13.02 9.22 -5.78
CA PHE A 64 -11.62 9.61 -5.66
C PHE A 64 -10.85 9.20 -6.92
N ASP A 65 -9.87 10.00 -7.30
CA ASP A 65 -8.98 9.67 -8.41
C ASP A 65 -7.99 8.55 -8.04
N ASP A 66 -7.56 7.80 -9.05
CA ASP A 66 -6.52 6.79 -8.91
C ASP A 66 -5.16 7.46 -8.65
N THR A 67 -4.23 6.74 -8.00
CA THR A 67 -2.91 7.31 -7.67
C THR A 67 -1.74 6.43 -8.07
N TRP A 68 -0.55 7.04 -8.09
CA TRP A 68 0.74 6.39 -8.30
C TRP A 68 1.60 6.50 -7.06
N GLY A 69 2.29 5.42 -6.73
CA GLY A 69 3.15 5.37 -5.56
C GLY A 69 4.37 4.50 -5.75
N LEU A 70 5.02 4.21 -4.64
CA LEU A 70 6.24 3.42 -4.57
C LEU A 70 6.06 2.23 -3.63
N SER A 71 6.65 1.11 -4.01
CA SER A 71 6.75 -0.10 -3.19
C SER A 71 8.22 -0.48 -2.99
N VAL A 72 8.60 -0.70 -1.74
CA VAL A 72 9.93 -1.22 -1.38
C VAL A 72 9.72 -2.53 -0.62
N LYS A 73 10.44 -3.57 -1.02
CA LYS A 73 10.28 -4.91 -0.48
C LYS A 73 11.61 -5.49 -0.05
N ALA A 74 11.63 -6.15 1.10
CA ALA A 74 12.75 -6.95 1.57
C ALA A 74 12.22 -8.33 1.96
N GLY A 75 12.78 -9.39 1.41
CA GLY A 75 12.27 -10.73 1.64
C GLY A 75 13.37 -11.76 1.87
N TYR A 76 12.95 -12.90 2.39
CA TYR A 76 13.79 -14.08 2.52
C TYR A 76 13.08 -15.29 1.92
N LYS A 77 13.71 -15.91 0.96
CA LYS A 77 13.28 -17.11 0.30
C LYS A 77 13.74 -18.31 1.09
N PHE A 78 12.84 -19.07 1.69
CA PHE A 78 13.17 -20.27 2.47
C PHE A 78 13.48 -21.46 1.57
N ASN A 79 12.77 -21.53 0.44
CA ASN A 79 12.96 -22.52 -0.61
C ASN A 79 12.34 -21.98 -1.91
N ARG A 80 12.37 -22.76 -3.00
CA ARG A 80 11.79 -22.35 -4.30
C ARG A 80 10.28 -22.06 -4.29
N TYR A 81 9.55 -22.45 -3.25
CA TYR A 81 8.09 -22.32 -3.19
C TYR A 81 7.61 -21.27 -2.21
N ILE A 82 8.40 -20.95 -1.16
CA ILE A 82 7.95 -20.13 -0.04
C ILE A 82 8.97 -19.06 0.26
N ALA A 83 8.50 -17.82 0.36
CA ALA A 83 9.26 -16.69 0.88
C ALA A 83 8.41 -15.88 1.87
N ALA A 84 9.08 -15.21 2.83
CA ALA A 84 8.48 -14.14 3.61
C ALA A 84 8.97 -12.80 3.08
N GLU A 85 8.09 -11.82 3.06
CA GLU A 85 8.35 -10.49 2.49
C GLU A 85 7.84 -9.40 3.44
N LEU A 86 8.70 -8.46 3.79
CA LEU A 86 8.33 -7.20 4.42
C LEU A 86 8.24 -6.15 3.31
N ALA A 87 7.13 -5.46 3.22
CA ALA A 87 6.93 -4.40 2.24
C ALA A 87 6.54 -3.08 2.90
N LEU A 88 7.00 -2.00 2.30
CA LEU A 88 6.54 -0.63 2.52
C LEU A 88 5.95 -0.13 1.21
N ASP A 89 4.67 0.18 1.23
CA ASP A 89 3.95 0.75 0.12
C ASP A 89 3.54 2.19 0.49
N TYR A 90 3.89 3.17 -0.35
CA TYR A 90 3.54 4.57 -0.20
C TYR A 90 2.73 5.02 -1.42
N LEU A 91 1.49 5.41 -1.18
CA LEU A 91 0.48 5.78 -2.17
C LEU A 91 -0.04 7.18 -1.83
N PRO A 92 0.59 8.24 -2.35
CA PRO A 92 0.14 9.61 -2.13
C PRO A 92 -1.00 9.98 -3.07
N GLY A 93 -1.92 10.83 -2.58
CA GLY A 93 -2.80 11.63 -3.41
C GLY A 93 -3.92 10.85 -4.10
N PHE A 94 -4.73 10.10 -3.34
CA PHE A 94 -6.09 9.82 -3.81
C PHE A 94 -6.90 11.12 -3.67
N GLU A 95 -7.12 11.81 -4.79
CA GLU A 95 -7.71 13.15 -4.80
C GLU A 95 -9.20 13.09 -5.12
N TRP A 96 -9.98 13.92 -4.44
CA TRP A 96 -11.35 14.22 -4.77
C TRP A 96 -11.53 15.73 -4.89
N ASN A 97 -12.02 16.15 -6.04
CA ASN A 97 -12.20 17.55 -6.35
C ASN A 97 -13.64 17.82 -6.81
N VAL A 98 -14.28 18.77 -6.21
CA VAL A 98 -15.62 19.21 -6.61
C VAL A 98 -15.73 20.72 -6.72
N ALA A 99 -16.40 21.17 -7.76
CA ALA A 99 -16.77 22.56 -7.94
C ALA A 99 -18.27 22.67 -8.28
N THR A 100 -19.01 23.41 -7.47
CA THR A 100 -20.44 23.62 -7.66
C THR A 100 -20.83 25.05 -7.32
N SER A 101 -22.09 25.41 -7.49
CA SER A 101 -22.59 26.71 -7.05
C SER A 101 -23.94 26.56 -6.33
N VAL A 102 -24.03 27.15 -5.15
CA VAL A 102 -25.24 27.15 -4.34
C VAL A 102 -25.81 28.57 -4.28
N GLY A 103 -27.01 28.77 -4.84
CA GLY A 103 -27.61 30.09 -4.88
C GLY A 103 -26.84 31.15 -5.69
N GLY A 104 -26.03 30.72 -6.68
CA GLY A 104 -25.16 31.57 -7.48
C GLY A 104 -23.79 31.89 -6.85
N THR A 105 -23.50 31.36 -5.66
CA THR A 105 -22.18 31.48 -5.03
C THR A 105 -21.35 30.24 -5.37
N PRO A 106 -20.15 30.38 -5.96
CA PRO A 106 -19.28 29.25 -6.24
C PRO A 106 -18.79 28.62 -4.94
N LEU A 107 -18.78 27.27 -4.90
CA LEU A 107 -18.32 26.43 -3.81
C LEU A 107 -17.33 25.43 -4.43
N SER A 108 -16.15 25.29 -3.84
CA SER A 108 -15.21 24.23 -4.20
C SER A 108 -14.85 23.41 -2.97
N GLY A 109 -14.75 22.10 -3.15
CA GLY A 109 -14.27 21.14 -2.16
C GLY A 109 -13.13 20.34 -2.76
N GLU A 110 -12.11 20.08 -1.96
CA GLU A 110 -10.95 19.27 -2.28
C GLU A 110 -10.68 18.36 -1.11
N ALA A 111 -10.46 17.09 -1.36
CA ALA A 111 -9.98 16.13 -0.36
C ALA A 111 -8.87 15.28 -0.96
N THR A 112 -7.85 15.00 -0.17
CA THR A 112 -6.70 14.17 -0.54
C THR A 112 -6.49 13.13 0.54
N VAL A 113 -6.29 11.88 0.13
CA VAL A 113 -5.96 10.77 1.04
C VAL A 113 -4.61 10.18 0.67
N ASP A 114 -3.66 10.24 1.58
CA ASP A 114 -2.36 9.61 1.47
C ASP A 114 -2.34 8.31 2.26
N VAL A 115 -1.85 7.22 1.67
CA VAL A 115 -1.78 5.91 2.32
C VAL A 115 -0.35 5.43 2.40
N THR A 116 0.09 5.04 3.60
CA THR A 116 1.36 4.36 3.85
C THR A 116 1.10 3.04 4.55
N ALA A 117 1.55 1.93 3.97
CA ALA A 117 1.33 0.61 4.54
C ALA A 117 2.64 -0.16 4.75
N TRP A 118 2.79 -0.77 5.93
CA TRP A 118 3.83 -1.73 6.27
C TRP A 118 3.21 -3.11 6.38
N THR A 119 3.64 -4.06 5.56
CA THR A 119 3.07 -5.40 5.56
C THR A 119 4.12 -6.48 5.69
N LEU A 120 3.74 -7.54 6.40
CA LEU A 120 4.45 -8.81 6.39
C LEU A 120 3.59 -9.82 5.64
N ALA A 121 4.16 -10.41 4.60
CA ALA A 121 3.45 -11.30 3.69
C ALA A 121 4.19 -12.62 3.47
N LEU A 122 3.43 -13.66 3.17
CA LEU A 122 3.92 -14.91 2.59
C LEU A 122 3.74 -14.87 1.08
N LYS A 123 4.83 -15.13 0.36
CA LYS A 123 4.87 -15.28 -1.09
C LYS A 123 4.99 -16.77 -1.42
N LEU A 124 4.01 -17.30 -2.13
CA LEU A 124 3.89 -18.71 -2.50
C LEU A 124 4.06 -18.86 -4.00
N THR A 125 5.08 -19.59 -4.43
CA THR A 125 5.42 -19.84 -5.84
C THR A 125 5.12 -21.30 -6.17
N PRO A 126 3.89 -21.66 -6.58
CA PRO A 126 3.48 -23.05 -6.77
C PRO A 126 4.15 -23.71 -7.99
N PHE A 127 4.57 -22.91 -8.96
CA PHE A 127 5.18 -23.39 -10.20
C PHE A 127 6.53 -22.72 -10.43
N ASP A 128 7.56 -23.50 -10.61
CA ASP A 128 8.89 -23.01 -10.99
C ASP A 128 9.12 -23.33 -12.49
N LEU A 129 8.82 -22.36 -13.34
CA LEU A 129 8.94 -22.44 -14.79
C LEU A 129 10.28 -21.83 -15.25
N GLN A 130 11.38 -22.27 -14.63
CA GLN A 130 12.73 -21.76 -14.90
C GLN A 130 12.83 -20.23 -14.62
N LYS A 131 12.67 -19.42 -15.67
CA LYS A 131 12.78 -17.96 -15.59
C LYS A 131 11.49 -17.25 -15.17
N VAL A 132 10.34 -17.89 -15.32
CA VAL A 132 9.02 -17.32 -15.01
C VAL A 132 8.49 -17.95 -13.74
N LYS A 133 8.27 -17.18 -12.70
CA LYS A 133 7.82 -17.67 -11.40
C LYS A 133 6.50 -16.97 -11.02
N PRO A 134 5.34 -17.54 -11.38
CA PRO A 134 4.06 -17.04 -10.90
C PRO A 134 3.93 -17.31 -9.41
N TYR A 135 3.31 -16.37 -8.69
CA TYR A 135 3.17 -16.47 -7.25
C TYR A 135 1.85 -15.89 -6.75
N PHE A 136 1.48 -16.32 -5.57
CA PHE A 136 0.47 -15.69 -4.72
C PHE A 136 1.14 -15.00 -3.55
N VAL A 137 0.55 -13.89 -3.10
CA VAL A 137 0.95 -13.19 -1.90
C VAL A 137 -0.25 -13.02 -0.99
N VAL A 138 -0.05 -13.29 0.30
CA VAL A 138 -1.04 -13.04 1.34
C VAL A 138 -0.32 -12.48 2.56
N GLY A 139 -0.81 -11.39 3.10
CA GLY A 139 -0.16 -10.72 4.21
C GLY A 139 -1.09 -9.81 4.98
N GLY A 140 -0.54 -9.21 6.00
CA GLY A 140 -1.19 -8.20 6.79
C GLY A 140 -0.17 -7.29 7.45
N GLY A 141 -0.63 -6.18 7.97
CA GLY A 141 0.25 -5.19 8.54
C GLY A 141 -0.49 -4.01 9.14
N ILE A 142 0.15 -2.87 9.08
CA ILE A 142 -0.34 -1.60 9.60
C ILE A 142 -0.44 -0.63 8.42
N MET A 143 -1.58 0.01 8.30
CA MET A 143 -1.85 1.07 7.34
C MET A 143 -2.04 2.38 8.10
N HIS A 144 -1.40 3.42 7.62
CA HIS A 144 -1.59 4.79 8.06
C HIS A 144 -2.19 5.57 6.90
N ALA A 145 -3.34 6.18 7.13
CA ALA A 145 -4.03 7.04 6.20
C ALA A 145 -4.08 8.46 6.76
N SER A 146 -3.70 9.43 5.94
CA SER A 146 -3.83 10.87 6.24
C SER A 146 -4.82 11.47 5.26
N ALA A 147 -5.87 12.08 5.77
CA ALA A 147 -6.91 12.73 4.98
C ALA A 147 -6.90 14.24 5.24
N ASP A 148 -6.71 15.02 4.18
CA ASP A 148 -6.83 16.48 4.19
C ASP A 148 -8.04 16.90 3.37
N ALA A 149 -8.94 17.71 3.95
CA ALA A 149 -10.10 18.25 3.26
C ALA A 149 -10.14 19.77 3.36
N THR A 150 -10.44 20.43 2.26
CA THR A 150 -10.59 21.90 2.19
C THR A 150 -11.88 22.26 1.47
N VAL A 151 -12.66 23.13 2.07
CA VAL A 151 -13.86 23.73 1.45
C VAL A 151 -13.66 25.23 1.32
N SER A 152 -13.92 25.76 0.13
CA SER A 152 -13.71 27.17 -0.19
C SER A 152 -14.96 27.82 -0.79
N ILE A 153 -15.26 29.04 -0.30
CA ILE A 153 -16.24 29.95 -0.84
C ILE A 153 -15.59 31.32 -1.07
N PRO A 154 -16.12 32.23 -1.90
CA PRO A 154 -15.57 33.56 -2.05
C PRO A 154 -15.41 34.30 -0.73
N GLY A 155 -14.16 34.56 -0.34
CA GLY A 155 -13.81 35.30 0.86
C GLY A 155 -13.64 34.46 2.14
N ALA A 156 -13.80 33.12 2.09
CA ALA A 156 -13.55 32.24 3.22
C ALA A 156 -13.16 30.82 2.78
N SER A 157 -12.28 30.17 3.55
CA SER A 157 -11.96 28.76 3.40
C SER A 157 -11.89 28.10 4.78
N ALA A 158 -12.25 26.82 4.84
CA ALA A 158 -12.09 25.97 6.02
C ALA A 158 -11.36 24.69 5.60
N SER A 159 -10.40 24.26 6.41
CA SER A 159 -9.67 23.01 6.22
C SER A 159 -9.76 22.14 7.46
N SER A 160 -9.76 20.83 7.27
CA SER A 160 -9.69 19.81 8.32
C SER A 160 -8.69 18.78 7.88
N SER A 161 -7.92 18.24 8.82
CA SER A 161 -7.03 17.09 8.61
C SER A 161 -7.30 16.03 9.66
N ASP A 162 -7.25 14.79 9.25
CA ASP A 162 -7.41 13.62 10.12
C ASP A 162 -6.41 12.54 9.73
N ASP A 163 -5.85 11.88 10.75
CA ASP A 163 -4.83 10.83 10.59
C ASP A 163 -5.27 9.59 11.34
N GLU A 164 -5.38 8.47 10.66
CA GLU A 164 -5.73 7.19 11.27
C GLU A 164 -4.67 6.12 10.99
N THR A 165 -4.53 5.21 11.94
CA THR A 165 -3.59 4.08 11.82
C THR A 165 -4.23 2.83 12.38
N ASP A 166 -4.40 1.82 11.53
CA ASP A 166 -4.95 0.55 11.94
C ASP A 166 -4.38 -0.62 11.13
N ILE A 167 -4.84 -1.81 11.42
CA ILE A 167 -4.42 -3.02 10.72
C ILE A 167 -4.98 -3.07 9.30
N CYS A 168 -4.21 -3.71 8.42
CA CYS A 168 -4.64 -3.97 7.04
C CYS A 168 -4.31 -5.40 6.60
N GLY A 169 -5.03 -5.84 5.58
CA GLY A 169 -4.79 -7.11 4.88
C GLY A 169 -4.44 -6.87 3.41
N LYS A 170 -3.61 -7.75 2.87
CA LYS A 170 -3.21 -7.78 1.46
C LYS A 170 -3.33 -9.19 0.93
N ILE A 171 -3.96 -9.33 -0.23
CA ILE A 171 -3.95 -10.56 -1.01
C ILE A 171 -3.66 -10.21 -2.47
N GLY A 172 -2.80 -10.99 -3.12
CA GLY A 172 -2.42 -10.69 -4.50
C GLY A 172 -1.87 -11.88 -5.25
N LEU A 173 -1.61 -11.65 -6.50
CA LEU A 173 -0.94 -12.57 -7.40
C LEU A 173 0.03 -11.80 -8.29
N GLY A 174 1.09 -12.47 -8.71
CA GLY A 174 2.09 -11.84 -9.54
C GLY A 174 2.95 -12.84 -10.29
N VAL A 175 3.87 -12.29 -11.03
CA VAL A 175 4.86 -13.04 -11.77
C VAL A 175 6.22 -12.35 -11.68
N ASP A 176 7.26 -13.12 -11.34
CA ASP A 176 8.65 -12.70 -11.45
C ASP A 176 9.27 -13.32 -12.71
N TYR A 177 9.92 -12.49 -13.50
CA TYR A 177 10.74 -12.92 -14.64
C TYR A 177 12.22 -12.70 -14.32
N PHE A 178 12.96 -13.78 -14.18
CA PHE A 178 14.40 -13.75 -13.92
C PHE A 178 15.19 -13.43 -15.18
N VAL A 179 15.64 -12.19 -15.28
CA VAL A 179 16.52 -11.72 -16.38
C VAL A 179 17.91 -12.36 -16.24
N THR A 180 18.38 -12.46 -14.99
CA THR A 180 19.59 -13.19 -14.59
C THR A 180 19.27 -14.07 -13.38
N ASP A 181 20.23 -14.87 -12.92
CA ASP A 181 20.05 -15.69 -11.71
C ASP A 181 19.81 -14.85 -10.45
N LYS A 182 20.15 -13.55 -10.49
CA LYS A 182 20.06 -12.63 -9.36
C LYS A 182 19.08 -11.48 -9.54
N VAL A 183 18.66 -11.19 -10.76
CA VAL A 183 17.79 -10.03 -11.06
C VAL A 183 16.49 -10.52 -11.66
N ALA A 184 15.39 -10.16 -11.02
CA ALA A 184 14.04 -10.41 -11.50
C ALA A 184 13.30 -9.10 -11.78
N ILE A 185 12.48 -9.08 -12.83
CA ILE A 185 11.47 -8.05 -13.09
C ILE A 185 10.14 -8.67 -12.67
N GLY A 186 9.39 -7.99 -11.82
CA GLY A 186 8.12 -8.45 -11.27
C GLY A 186 6.95 -7.59 -11.68
N LEU A 187 5.79 -8.24 -11.83
CA LEU A 187 4.49 -7.60 -11.91
C LEU A 187 3.58 -8.25 -10.88
N GLU A 188 2.94 -7.45 -10.02
CA GLU A 188 2.05 -7.91 -8.95
C GLU A 188 0.75 -7.12 -9.00
N GLY A 189 -0.38 -7.83 -8.99
CA GLY A 189 -1.69 -7.26 -8.72
C GLY A 189 -2.13 -7.65 -7.32
N ALA A 190 -2.59 -6.71 -6.50
CA ALA A 190 -3.03 -6.99 -5.14
C ALA A 190 -4.29 -6.21 -4.79
N TYR A 191 -5.08 -6.78 -3.88
CA TYR A 191 -6.19 -6.15 -3.21
C TYR A 191 -5.82 -5.88 -1.76
N TRP A 192 -6.18 -4.71 -1.30
CA TRP A 192 -5.94 -4.21 0.04
C TRP A 192 -7.26 -3.89 0.73
N ALA A 193 -7.32 -4.21 2.01
CA ALA A 193 -8.45 -3.86 2.86
C ALA A 193 -7.92 -3.39 4.22
N GLY A 194 -8.36 -2.22 4.64
CA GLY A 194 -8.24 -1.77 6.02
C GLY A 194 -9.27 -2.48 6.90
N PHE A 195 -9.05 -2.44 8.21
CA PHE A 195 -9.96 -3.00 9.21
C PHE A 195 -10.19 -1.95 10.30
N ASN A 196 -11.20 -2.16 11.14
CA ASN A 196 -11.64 -1.25 12.20
C ASN A 196 -11.88 0.16 11.68
N ASP A 197 -11.10 1.16 12.16
CA ASP A 197 -11.28 2.57 11.80
C ASP A 197 -10.94 2.87 10.31
N LEU A 198 -10.25 1.92 9.61
CA LEU A 198 -9.92 1.99 8.19
C LEU A 198 -10.75 1.04 7.31
N GLU A 199 -11.88 0.51 7.78
CA GLU A 199 -12.67 -0.49 7.02
C GLU A 199 -13.25 0.03 5.69
N GLU A 200 -13.38 1.34 5.54
CA GLU A 200 -13.82 2.01 4.31
C GLU A 200 -12.71 2.10 3.27
N ILE A 201 -11.44 1.97 3.68
CA ILE A 201 -10.29 2.08 2.78
C ILE A 201 -10.00 0.72 2.15
N ARG A 202 -10.35 0.61 0.88
CA ARG A 202 -10.12 -0.56 0.03
C ARG A 202 -9.59 -0.10 -1.31
N PHE A 203 -8.61 -0.80 -1.84
CA PHE A 203 -8.06 -0.47 -3.16
C PHE A 203 -7.35 -1.64 -3.82
N TYR A 204 -7.25 -1.56 -5.13
CA TYR A 204 -6.47 -2.48 -5.95
C TYR A 204 -5.15 -1.83 -6.34
N THR A 205 -4.07 -2.62 -6.36
CA THR A 205 -2.78 -2.14 -6.83
C THR A 205 -2.25 -3.00 -7.95
N VAL A 206 -1.52 -2.35 -8.87
CA VAL A 206 -0.65 -3.01 -9.83
C VAL A 206 0.75 -2.45 -9.65
N THR A 207 1.68 -3.30 -9.20
CA THR A 207 3.08 -2.93 -8.93
C THR A 207 3.99 -3.57 -9.98
N ALA A 208 4.77 -2.75 -10.67
CA ALA A 208 5.85 -3.21 -11.53
C ALA A 208 7.20 -2.82 -10.93
N GLY A 209 8.15 -3.76 -10.85
CA GLY A 209 9.39 -3.50 -10.14
C GLY A 209 10.53 -4.43 -10.51
N VAL A 210 11.66 -4.20 -9.86
CA VAL A 210 12.88 -5.01 -9.99
C VAL A 210 13.28 -5.51 -8.61
N ALA A 211 13.69 -6.79 -8.54
CA ALA A 211 14.20 -7.41 -7.32
C ALA A 211 15.61 -7.98 -7.57
N TYR A 212 16.48 -7.82 -6.57
CA TYR A 212 17.82 -8.41 -6.55
C TYR A 212 17.87 -9.51 -5.49
N HIS A 213 18.27 -10.71 -5.90
CA HIS A 213 18.46 -11.89 -5.08
C HIS A 213 19.97 -12.09 -4.80
N PHE A 214 20.33 -12.25 -3.54
CA PHE A 214 21.73 -12.34 -3.11
C PHE A 214 22.31 -13.76 -3.23
#